data_8a851bab873c9421d7856bfb3ba2756d
#
_entry.id   8a851bab873c9421d7856bfb3ba2756d
#
_cell.length_a   1.000
_cell.length_b   1.000
_cell.length_c   1.000
_cell.angle_alpha   90.00
_cell.angle_beta   90.00
_cell.angle_gamma   90.00
#
_symmetry.space_group_name_H-M   'P 1'
#
loop_
_entity.id
_entity.type
_entity.pdbx_description
1 polymer ?
#
loop_
_entity_poly.entity_id
_entity_poly.type
_entity_poly.pdbx_seq_one_letter_code
_entity_poly.pdbx_strand_id
1 'polypeptide(L)'
;MTKPGLREHTNFANDVKVYGPIGERRLMEILKEKGHKFEDVSDIEEFRIFDIDILQYNNDETNSEKVLNAYYMGKTTSAADAVAYEVKTDTYGVVSRNIVFEDLSNSNSGCMARTKADYLFYVFVDKNNEIVEEYLINVKKLRWWLMSNFGKINQCDYLQSRSMRRGQDNTGIFLINIDHLVSDKTSGAVKLK
;
A
#
# COMPACT_ATOMS: atom_id res chain seq x y z
N MET A 1 4.98 25.01 -26.43
CA MET A 1 4.34 23.96 -25.60
C MET A 1 5.02 24.00 -24.24
N THR A 2 4.40 24.60 -23.26
CA THR A 2 4.88 24.67 -21.87
C THR A 2 4.68 23.30 -21.21
N LYS A 3 5.77 22.71 -20.72
CA LYS A 3 5.71 21.47 -19.91
C LYS A 3 4.77 21.72 -18.73
N PRO A 4 3.84 20.78 -18.41
CA PRO A 4 3.04 20.90 -17.19
C PRO A 4 4.00 20.99 -16.00
N GLY A 5 3.83 22.04 -15.19
CA GLY A 5 4.70 22.35 -14.08
C GLY A 5 4.81 21.17 -13.13
N LEU A 6 6.05 20.71 -12.92
CA LEU A 6 6.42 19.89 -11.79
C LEU A 6 5.96 20.65 -10.53
N ARG A 7 5.02 20.10 -9.76
CA ARG A 7 4.70 20.61 -8.44
C ARG A 7 5.99 20.73 -7.63
N GLU A 8 6.17 21.88 -7.01
CA GLU A 8 7.19 22.09 -5.99
C GLU A 8 7.14 20.91 -5.00
N HIS A 9 8.30 20.40 -4.64
CA HIS A 9 8.47 19.26 -3.74
C HIS A 9 7.62 19.45 -2.47
N THR A 10 6.47 18.78 -2.41
CA THR A 10 5.67 18.67 -1.20
C THR A 10 6.54 18.00 -0.13
N ASN A 11 6.53 18.59 1.06
CA ASN A 11 7.30 18.09 2.18
C ASN A 11 6.67 16.73 2.58
N PHE A 12 7.45 15.64 2.60
CA PHE A 12 6.98 14.27 2.93
C PHE A 12 6.08 14.23 4.19
N ALA A 13 6.40 15.07 5.19
CA ALA A 13 5.59 15.20 6.40
C ALA A 13 4.17 15.75 6.11
N ASN A 14 4.01 16.59 5.08
CA ASN A 14 2.69 17.06 4.66
C ASN A 14 1.93 15.99 3.86
N ASP A 15 2.64 15.21 3.04
CA ASP A 15 2.01 14.14 2.26
C ASP A 15 1.40 13.08 3.18
N VAL A 16 2.12 12.65 4.21
CA VAL A 16 1.62 11.68 5.21
C VAL A 16 0.44 12.23 5.98
N LYS A 17 0.50 13.49 6.45
CA LYS A 17 -0.56 14.10 7.28
C LYS A 17 -1.83 14.45 6.50
N VAL A 18 -1.72 14.77 5.22
CA VAL A 18 -2.85 15.26 4.42
C VAL A 18 -3.48 14.12 3.63
N TYR A 19 -2.68 13.27 3.02
CA TYR A 19 -3.17 12.26 2.08
C TYR A 19 -3.40 10.89 2.73
N GLY A 20 -2.55 10.45 3.67
CA GLY A 20 -2.74 9.17 4.37
C GLY A 20 -4.16 8.97 4.88
N PRO A 21 -4.71 9.93 5.68
CA PRO A 21 -6.05 9.82 6.24
C PRO A 21 -7.19 9.73 5.21
N ILE A 22 -6.97 10.11 3.96
CA ILE A 22 -8.00 10.02 2.90
C ILE A 22 -8.27 8.55 2.56
N GLY A 23 -7.21 7.80 2.30
CA GLY A 23 -7.32 6.38 1.96
C GLY A 23 -7.83 5.54 3.13
N GLU A 24 -7.31 5.79 4.34
CA GLU A 24 -7.73 5.08 5.55
C GLU A 24 -9.22 5.27 5.82
N ARG A 25 -9.69 6.52 5.79
CA ARG A 25 -11.12 6.84 5.95
C ARG A 25 -11.97 6.13 4.91
N ARG A 26 -11.51 6.13 3.66
CA ARG A 26 -12.25 5.49 2.56
C ARG A 26 -12.36 3.98 2.75
N LEU A 27 -11.30 3.31 3.18
CA LEU A 27 -11.36 1.88 3.47
C LEU A 27 -12.31 1.58 4.64
N MET A 28 -12.25 2.39 5.71
CA MET A 28 -13.17 2.25 6.85
C MET A 28 -14.64 2.43 6.44
N GLU A 29 -14.94 3.38 5.54
CA GLU A 29 -16.28 3.54 4.97
C GLU A 29 -16.73 2.28 4.24
N ILE A 30 -15.88 1.72 3.35
CA ILE A 30 -16.18 0.49 2.61
C ILE A 30 -16.44 -0.68 3.57
N LEU A 31 -15.61 -0.84 4.59
CA LEU A 31 -15.77 -1.93 5.57
C LEU A 31 -17.07 -1.76 6.37
N LYS A 32 -17.39 -0.53 6.78
CA LYS A 32 -18.63 -0.19 7.47
C LYS A 32 -19.87 -0.46 6.62
N GLU A 33 -19.86 -0.03 5.35
CA GLU A 33 -20.95 -0.26 4.39
C GLU A 33 -21.22 -1.75 4.17
N LYS A 34 -20.16 -2.58 4.23
CA LYS A 34 -20.25 -4.04 4.12
C LYS A 34 -20.62 -4.73 5.45
N GLY A 35 -20.77 -3.98 6.54
CA GLY A 35 -21.10 -4.53 7.85
C GLY A 35 -19.95 -5.26 8.55
N HIS A 36 -18.71 -5.01 8.13
CA HIS A 36 -17.56 -5.59 8.80
C HIS A 36 -17.19 -4.84 10.08
N LYS A 37 -16.79 -5.57 11.12
CA LYS A 37 -16.12 -5.00 12.27
C LYS A 37 -14.67 -4.71 11.92
N PHE A 38 -14.17 -3.55 12.27
CA PHE A 38 -12.79 -3.13 11.98
C PHE A 38 -12.23 -2.23 13.07
N GLU A 39 -10.92 -2.06 13.07
CA GLU A 39 -10.17 -1.16 13.95
C GLU A 39 -9.09 -0.44 13.15
N ASP A 40 -8.96 0.87 13.35
CA ASP A 40 -7.84 1.68 12.88
C ASP A 40 -6.68 1.48 13.87
N VAL A 41 -5.58 0.93 13.39
CA VAL A 41 -4.37 0.62 14.17
C VAL A 41 -3.16 1.40 13.67
N SER A 42 -3.36 2.36 12.78
CA SER A 42 -2.29 3.15 12.12
C SER A 42 -1.43 3.93 13.13
N ASP A 43 -2.01 4.34 14.26
CA ASP A 43 -1.30 5.04 15.33
C ASP A 43 -0.69 4.11 16.40
N ILE A 44 -0.90 2.80 16.29
CA ILE A 44 -0.37 1.80 17.23
C ILE A 44 1.03 1.39 16.77
N GLU A 45 2.06 1.68 17.58
CA GLU A 45 3.48 1.49 17.20
C GLU A 45 3.80 0.05 16.78
N GLU A 46 3.24 -0.94 17.46
CA GLU A 46 3.43 -2.36 17.17
C GLU A 46 2.92 -2.72 15.76
N PHE A 47 1.82 -2.15 15.29
CA PHE A 47 1.31 -2.39 13.94
C PHE A 47 2.08 -1.60 12.88
N ARG A 48 2.60 -0.43 13.22
CA ARG A 48 3.47 0.36 12.32
C ARG A 48 4.75 -0.38 11.94
N ILE A 49 5.31 -1.20 12.85
CA ILE A 49 6.46 -2.06 12.56
C ILE A 49 6.14 -3.05 11.44
N PHE A 50 4.89 -3.47 11.33
CA PHE A 50 4.41 -4.44 10.33
C PHE A 50 3.77 -3.78 9.10
N ASP A 51 3.79 -2.45 8.99
CA ASP A 51 3.08 -1.67 7.97
C ASP A 51 1.61 -2.13 7.85
N ILE A 52 0.84 -1.95 8.92
CA ILE A 52 -0.59 -2.26 8.98
C ILE A 52 -1.32 -1.03 9.52
N ASP A 53 -2.32 -0.58 8.79
CA ASP A 53 -3.12 0.59 9.14
C ASP A 53 -4.50 0.20 9.66
N ILE A 54 -5.14 -0.82 9.06
CA ILE A 54 -6.51 -1.22 9.42
C ILE A 54 -6.59 -2.73 9.57
N LEU A 55 -7.29 -3.17 10.63
CA LEU A 55 -7.68 -4.56 10.84
C LEU A 55 -9.18 -4.72 10.62
N GLN A 56 -9.56 -5.73 9.84
CA GLN A 56 -10.93 -6.21 9.73
C GLN A 56 -11.06 -7.51 10.51
N TYR A 57 -12.10 -7.67 11.30
CA TYR A 57 -12.35 -8.85 12.11
C TYR A 57 -13.46 -9.70 11.50
N ASN A 58 -13.24 -11.01 11.44
CA ASN A 58 -14.21 -11.97 10.90
C ASN A 58 -15.20 -12.47 11.96
N ASN A 59 -14.94 -12.19 13.25
CA ASN A 59 -15.83 -12.51 14.36
C ASN A 59 -15.71 -11.47 15.48
N ASP A 60 -16.65 -11.50 16.43
CA ASP A 60 -16.73 -10.53 17.53
C ASP A 60 -15.71 -10.75 18.64
N GLU A 61 -15.11 -11.94 18.71
CA GLU A 61 -14.15 -12.29 19.75
C GLU A 61 -12.71 -11.89 19.36
N THR A 62 -12.49 -11.49 18.09
CA THR A 62 -11.20 -11.05 17.60
C THR A 62 -10.97 -9.58 17.88
N ASN A 63 -9.74 -9.23 18.24
CA ASN A 63 -9.25 -7.88 18.50
C ASN A 63 -7.77 -7.73 18.09
N SER A 64 -7.26 -6.51 18.15
CA SER A 64 -5.88 -6.18 17.80
C SER A 64 -4.85 -6.96 18.63
N GLU A 65 -5.09 -7.21 19.92
CA GLU A 65 -4.19 -7.97 20.77
C GLU A 65 -4.01 -9.43 20.30
N LYS A 66 -5.11 -10.09 19.90
CA LYS A 66 -5.02 -11.46 19.33
C LYS A 66 -4.22 -11.49 18.04
N VAL A 67 -4.36 -10.45 17.21
CA VAL A 67 -3.59 -10.33 15.96
C VAL A 67 -2.11 -10.13 16.25
N LEU A 68 -1.75 -9.25 17.18
CA LEU A 68 -0.36 -9.04 17.60
C LEU A 68 0.26 -10.32 18.15
N ASN A 69 -0.46 -11.03 19.01
CA ASN A 69 0.00 -12.31 19.55
C ASN A 69 0.25 -13.35 18.43
N ALA A 70 -0.61 -13.40 17.42
CA ALA A 70 -0.38 -14.27 16.26
C ALA A 70 0.90 -13.88 15.51
N TYR A 71 1.17 -12.61 15.29
CA TYR A 71 2.39 -12.14 14.64
C TYR A 71 3.66 -12.45 15.44
N TYR A 72 3.65 -12.24 16.75
CA TYR A 72 4.78 -12.59 17.62
C TYR A 72 5.04 -14.10 17.65
N MET A 73 4.01 -14.93 17.41
CA MET A 73 4.15 -16.38 17.23
C MET A 73 4.53 -16.79 15.80
N GLY A 74 4.84 -15.84 14.91
CA GLY A 74 5.17 -16.11 13.50
C GLY A 74 3.98 -16.59 12.65
N LYS A 75 2.76 -16.37 13.12
CA LYS A 75 1.52 -16.73 12.40
C LYS A 75 1.03 -15.56 11.53
N THR A 76 0.05 -15.86 10.68
CA THR A 76 -0.60 -14.88 9.81
C THR A 76 -1.84 -14.29 10.49
N THR A 77 -2.35 -13.18 9.96
CA THR A 77 -3.58 -12.52 10.40
C THR A 77 -4.78 -13.46 10.39
N SER A 78 -4.88 -14.32 9.38
CA SER A 78 -5.96 -15.31 9.28
C SER A 78 -5.97 -16.33 10.42
N ALA A 79 -4.84 -16.58 11.09
CA ALA A 79 -4.80 -17.43 12.28
C ALA A 79 -5.45 -16.77 13.51
N ALA A 80 -5.70 -15.45 13.44
CA ALA A 80 -6.43 -14.68 14.43
C ALA A 80 -7.85 -14.28 13.93
N ASP A 81 -8.37 -14.91 12.87
CA ASP A 81 -9.65 -14.59 12.26
C ASP A 81 -9.81 -13.10 11.88
N ALA A 82 -8.74 -12.53 11.33
CA ALA A 82 -8.70 -11.14 10.89
C ALA A 82 -8.13 -11.02 9.47
N VAL A 83 -8.28 -9.84 8.89
CA VAL A 83 -7.64 -9.40 7.64
C VAL A 83 -6.94 -8.08 7.91
N ALA A 84 -5.70 -7.96 7.52
CA ALA A 84 -4.89 -6.75 7.69
C ALA A 84 -4.71 -6.00 6.38
N TYR A 85 -4.83 -4.68 6.45
CA TYR A 85 -4.68 -3.77 5.33
C TYR A 85 -3.56 -2.76 5.62
N GLU A 86 -2.70 -2.56 4.65
CA GLU A 86 -1.85 -1.40 4.47
C GLU A 86 -2.55 -0.46 3.50
N VAL A 87 -2.59 0.84 3.79
CA VAL A 87 -3.26 1.84 2.97
C VAL A 87 -2.23 2.76 2.32
N LYS A 88 -2.35 2.97 1.02
CA LYS A 88 -1.49 3.90 0.27
C LYS A 88 -2.35 4.90 -0.50
N THR A 89 -2.10 6.17 -0.27
CA THR A 89 -2.73 7.27 -1.00
C THR A 89 -1.68 7.98 -1.87
N ASP A 90 -1.94 8.05 -3.16
CA ASP A 90 -1.00 8.60 -4.14
C ASP A 90 -1.67 9.67 -5.00
N THR A 91 -1.04 10.84 -5.06
CA THR A 91 -1.49 11.98 -5.87
C THR A 91 -0.89 11.97 -7.28
N TYR A 92 0.21 11.26 -7.46
CA TYR A 92 0.94 11.23 -8.73
C TYR A 92 0.49 10.08 -9.65
N GLY A 93 -0.04 9.03 -9.08
CA GLY A 93 -0.49 7.83 -9.80
C GLY A 93 -1.58 8.09 -10.82
N VAL A 94 -2.42 9.11 -10.63
CA VAL A 94 -3.43 9.54 -11.62
C VAL A 94 -2.81 9.86 -12.98
N VAL A 95 -1.63 10.47 -12.99
CA VAL A 95 -0.93 10.88 -14.22
C VAL A 95 0.08 9.83 -14.67
N SER A 96 0.86 9.30 -13.73
CA SER A 96 1.95 8.36 -14.05
C SER A 96 1.46 6.94 -14.37
N ARG A 97 0.27 6.59 -13.91
CA ARG A 97 -0.29 5.23 -13.93
C ARG A 97 0.58 4.21 -13.20
N ASN A 98 1.51 4.66 -12.35
CA ASN A 98 2.36 3.78 -11.57
C ASN A 98 1.97 3.81 -10.10
N ILE A 99 1.95 2.63 -9.50
CA ILE A 99 2.00 2.47 -8.06
C ILE A 99 3.46 2.35 -7.61
N VAL A 100 3.73 2.79 -6.39
CA VAL A 100 5.09 2.88 -5.84
C VAL A 100 5.21 1.92 -4.67
N PHE A 101 6.24 1.06 -4.71
CA PHE A 101 6.62 0.22 -3.59
C PHE A 101 8.05 0.46 -3.20
N GLU A 102 8.29 0.66 -1.92
CA GLU A 102 9.64 0.74 -1.39
C GLU A 102 10.26 -0.66 -1.28
N ASP A 103 11.42 -0.85 -1.92
CA ASP A 103 12.26 -2.03 -1.80
C ASP A 103 13.24 -1.89 -0.64
N LEU A 104 13.90 -0.72 -0.56
CA LEU A 104 14.82 -0.33 0.50
C LEU A 104 14.45 1.07 1.00
N SER A 105 14.52 1.26 2.31
CA SER A 105 14.41 2.57 2.95
C SER A 105 15.55 2.71 3.95
N ASN A 106 16.49 3.64 3.69
CA ASN A 106 17.63 3.93 4.58
C ASN A 106 18.40 2.67 5.02
N SER A 107 18.73 1.78 4.09
CA SER A 107 19.40 0.49 4.33
C SER A 107 18.56 -0.55 5.09
N ASN A 108 17.30 -0.25 5.37
CA ASN A 108 16.34 -1.21 5.90
C ASN A 108 15.45 -1.78 4.79
N SER A 109 14.87 -2.94 5.04
CA SER A 109 13.86 -3.50 4.13
C SER A 109 12.70 -2.51 3.94
N GLY A 110 12.30 -2.25 2.71
CA GLY A 110 11.16 -1.44 2.36
C GLY A 110 9.82 -2.12 2.68
N CYS A 111 8.73 -1.40 2.46
CA CYS A 111 7.39 -1.87 2.83
C CYS A 111 7.03 -3.22 2.18
N MET A 112 7.48 -3.48 0.93
CA MET A 112 7.21 -4.76 0.26
C MET A 112 7.77 -5.99 0.97
N ALA A 113 8.95 -5.87 1.60
CA ALA A 113 9.54 -6.97 2.36
C ALA A 113 8.98 -7.03 3.79
N ARG A 114 8.68 -5.87 4.37
CA ARG A 114 8.32 -5.71 5.78
C ARG A 114 6.85 -5.94 6.09
N THR A 115 5.95 -5.44 5.22
CA THR A 115 4.51 -5.47 5.53
C THR A 115 3.99 -6.89 5.82
N LYS A 116 3.18 -6.98 6.86
CA LYS A 116 2.41 -8.18 7.23
C LYS A 116 0.95 -8.09 6.79
N ALA A 117 0.56 -7.00 6.12
CA ALA A 117 -0.77 -6.86 5.57
C ALA A 117 -1.11 -7.98 4.59
N ASP A 118 -2.37 -8.40 4.58
CA ASP A 118 -2.91 -9.33 3.57
C ASP A 118 -3.18 -8.61 2.26
N TYR A 119 -3.60 -7.35 2.37
CA TYR A 119 -3.94 -6.51 1.23
C TYR A 119 -3.34 -5.12 1.34
N LEU A 120 -2.98 -4.57 0.18
CA LEU A 120 -2.78 -3.16 -0.02
C LEU A 120 -4.08 -2.55 -0.55
N PHE A 121 -4.59 -1.55 0.15
CA PHE A 121 -5.63 -0.67 -0.38
C PHE A 121 -4.96 0.58 -0.94
N TYR A 122 -4.94 0.70 -2.27
CA TYR A 122 -4.22 1.76 -2.96
C TYR A 122 -5.21 2.71 -3.62
N VAL A 123 -5.16 3.99 -3.29
CA VAL A 123 -6.06 5.01 -3.84
C VAL A 123 -5.29 6.09 -4.56
N PHE A 124 -5.79 6.48 -5.73
CA PHE A 124 -5.34 7.66 -6.44
C PHE A 124 -6.28 8.83 -6.15
N VAL A 125 -5.68 9.94 -5.72
CA VAL A 125 -6.41 11.18 -5.46
C VAL A 125 -5.97 12.28 -6.43
N ASP A 126 -6.91 13.13 -6.83
CA ASP A 126 -6.63 14.26 -7.69
C ASP A 126 -6.07 15.47 -6.90
N LYS A 127 -5.88 16.58 -7.60
CA LYS A 127 -5.41 17.85 -7.01
C LYS A 127 -6.38 18.48 -5.99
N ASN A 128 -7.64 18.05 -5.98
CA ASN A 128 -8.67 18.51 -5.05
C ASN A 128 -8.83 17.56 -3.86
N ASN A 129 -7.99 16.55 -3.76
CA ASN A 129 -8.04 15.45 -2.77
C ASN A 129 -9.27 14.53 -2.96
N GLU A 130 -9.86 14.51 -4.16
CA GLU A 130 -10.95 13.61 -4.50
C GLU A 130 -10.39 12.26 -4.94
N ILE A 131 -10.97 11.18 -4.43
CA ILE A 131 -10.60 9.81 -4.83
C ILE A 131 -11.09 9.54 -6.26
N VAL A 132 -10.14 9.34 -7.17
CA VAL A 132 -10.40 9.07 -8.59
C VAL A 132 -10.47 7.58 -8.86
N GLU A 133 -9.56 6.81 -8.27
CA GLU A 133 -9.47 5.36 -8.47
C GLU A 133 -9.09 4.65 -7.18
N GLU A 134 -9.62 3.44 -7.03
CA GLU A 134 -9.41 2.57 -5.87
C GLU A 134 -8.99 1.18 -6.33
N TYR A 135 -7.98 0.62 -5.67
CA TYR A 135 -7.43 -0.69 -5.98
C TYR A 135 -7.26 -1.51 -4.70
N LEU A 136 -7.57 -2.79 -4.80
CA LEU A 136 -7.26 -3.77 -3.77
C LEU A 136 -6.25 -4.77 -4.34
N ILE A 137 -5.11 -4.92 -3.66
CA ILE A 137 -4.00 -5.72 -4.15
C ILE A 137 -3.62 -6.75 -3.08
N ASN A 138 -3.71 -8.03 -3.43
CA ASN A 138 -3.28 -9.09 -2.51
C ASN A 138 -1.74 -9.10 -2.41
N VAL A 139 -1.21 -8.83 -1.22
CA VAL A 139 0.24 -8.66 -0.97
C VAL A 139 1.03 -9.93 -1.30
N LYS A 140 0.50 -11.10 -0.94
CA LYS A 140 1.17 -12.38 -1.22
C LYS A 140 1.27 -12.63 -2.72
N LYS A 141 0.20 -12.40 -3.47
CA LYS A 141 0.20 -12.57 -4.93
C LYS A 141 1.10 -11.54 -5.62
N LEU A 142 1.08 -10.28 -5.16
CA LEU A 142 1.95 -9.24 -5.67
C LEU A 142 3.44 -9.60 -5.49
N ARG A 143 3.83 -10.13 -4.32
CA ARG A 143 5.20 -10.60 -4.09
C ARG A 143 5.60 -11.70 -5.07
N TRP A 144 4.74 -12.68 -5.27
CA TRP A 144 4.99 -13.75 -6.24
C TRP A 144 5.10 -13.21 -7.67
N TRP A 145 4.24 -12.27 -8.03
CA TRP A 145 4.27 -11.61 -9.33
C TRP A 145 5.58 -10.85 -9.54
N LEU A 146 6.03 -10.08 -8.55
CA LEU A 146 7.32 -9.39 -8.59
C LEU A 146 8.49 -10.35 -8.74
N MET A 147 8.52 -11.43 -7.96
CA MET A 147 9.57 -12.46 -8.07
C MET A 147 9.60 -13.08 -9.47
N SER A 148 8.44 -13.41 -10.03
CA SER A 148 8.31 -14.01 -11.36
C SER A 148 8.71 -13.05 -12.48
N ASN A 149 8.59 -11.74 -12.26
CA ASN A 149 8.96 -10.70 -13.22
C ASN A 149 10.30 -10.01 -12.88
N PHE A 150 11.05 -10.49 -11.90
CA PHE A 150 12.27 -9.85 -11.43
C PHE A 150 13.30 -9.63 -12.57
N GLY A 151 13.46 -10.61 -13.46
CA GLY A 151 14.32 -10.49 -14.63
C GLY A 151 13.87 -9.48 -15.69
N LYS A 152 12.63 -8.96 -15.57
CA LYS A 152 12.08 -7.95 -16.48
C LYS A 152 12.20 -6.52 -15.98
N ILE A 153 12.70 -6.32 -14.75
CA ILE A 153 12.90 -4.99 -14.17
C ILE A 153 13.77 -4.13 -15.10
N ASN A 154 13.30 -2.94 -15.40
CA ASN A 154 13.93 -1.97 -16.34
C ASN A 154 14.08 -2.48 -17.79
N GLN A 155 13.50 -3.64 -18.13
CA GLN A 155 13.47 -4.17 -19.50
C GLN A 155 12.10 -3.98 -20.17
N CYS A 156 11.10 -3.56 -19.40
CA CYS A 156 9.76 -3.29 -19.89
C CYS A 156 9.20 -2.02 -19.23
N ASP A 157 8.20 -1.41 -19.86
CA ASP A 157 7.64 -0.14 -19.41
C ASP A 157 6.76 -0.27 -18.15
N TYR A 158 6.27 -1.48 -17.87
CA TYR A 158 5.34 -1.71 -16.77
C TYR A 158 5.99 -2.05 -15.43
N LEU A 159 7.32 -2.29 -15.39
CA LEU A 159 8.06 -2.62 -14.17
C LEU A 159 9.45 -1.98 -14.20
N GLN A 160 9.64 -0.97 -13.37
CA GLN A 160 10.89 -0.24 -13.25
C GLN A 160 11.38 -0.22 -11.81
N SER A 161 12.68 -0.22 -11.62
CA SER A 161 13.32 0.04 -10.33
C SER A 161 14.09 1.35 -10.42
N ARG A 162 13.95 2.18 -9.41
CA ARG A 162 14.67 3.46 -9.30
C ARG A 162 15.20 3.63 -7.90
N SER A 163 16.36 4.28 -7.80
CA SER A 163 16.86 4.79 -6.52
C SER A 163 16.50 6.26 -6.41
N MET A 164 15.81 6.62 -5.34
CA MET A 164 15.51 8.01 -5.01
C MET A 164 16.41 8.45 -3.88
N ARG A 165 17.12 9.58 -4.09
CA ARG A 165 17.87 10.25 -3.03
C ARG A 165 17.02 11.40 -2.49
N ARG A 166 16.75 11.38 -1.17
CA ARG A 166 16.16 12.50 -0.46
C ARG A 166 17.16 12.93 0.64
N GLY A 167 17.97 13.93 0.33
CA GLY A 167 19.04 14.33 1.25
C GLY A 167 20.11 13.23 1.41
N GLN A 168 20.27 12.72 2.63
CA GLN A 168 21.17 11.59 2.92
C GLN A 168 20.51 10.22 2.77
N ASP A 169 19.20 10.20 2.56
CA ASP A 169 18.42 8.96 2.48
C ASP A 169 18.45 8.37 1.07
N ASN A 170 18.72 7.07 1.00
CA ASN A 170 18.62 6.28 -0.22
C ASN A 170 17.39 5.37 -0.11
N THR A 171 16.38 5.61 -0.95
CA THR A 171 15.20 4.76 -1.05
C THR A 171 15.19 4.08 -2.41
N GLY A 172 15.23 2.75 -2.42
CA GLY A 172 14.95 1.96 -3.61
C GLY A 172 13.44 1.79 -3.76
N ILE A 173 12.92 2.01 -4.95
CA ILE A 173 11.51 1.85 -5.25
C ILE A 173 11.29 1.01 -6.50
N PHE A 174 10.20 0.24 -6.50
CA PHE A 174 9.60 -0.29 -7.71
C PHE A 174 8.47 0.63 -8.16
N LEU A 175 8.44 0.93 -9.46
CA LEU A 175 7.33 1.58 -10.14
C LEU A 175 6.64 0.51 -10.98
N ILE A 176 5.37 0.25 -10.69
CA ILE A 176 4.60 -0.78 -11.38
C ILE A 176 3.39 -0.11 -12.03
N ASN A 177 3.26 -0.28 -13.34
CA ASN A 177 2.10 0.23 -14.05
C ASN A 177 0.83 -0.50 -13.57
N ILE A 178 -0.13 0.24 -13.03
CA ILE A 178 -1.32 -0.32 -12.40
C ILE A 178 -2.26 -0.98 -13.42
N ASP A 179 -2.34 -0.44 -14.62
CA ASP A 179 -3.22 -1.00 -15.66
C ASP A 179 -2.69 -2.36 -16.12
N HIS A 180 -1.36 -2.49 -16.24
CA HIS A 180 -0.73 -3.79 -16.51
C HIS A 180 -0.97 -4.76 -15.35
N LEU A 181 -0.77 -4.30 -14.10
CA LEU A 181 -0.93 -5.13 -12.91
C LEU A 181 -2.36 -5.67 -12.79
N VAL A 182 -3.39 -4.83 -13.02
CA VAL A 182 -4.80 -5.22 -12.99
C VAL A 182 -5.15 -6.18 -14.13
N SER A 183 -4.55 -6.02 -15.31
CA SER A 183 -4.78 -6.91 -16.45
C SER A 183 -4.19 -8.31 -16.26
N ASP A 184 -3.13 -8.43 -15.45
CA ASP A 184 -2.50 -9.70 -15.13
C ASP A 184 -3.19 -10.37 -13.93
N LYS A 185 -4.03 -11.39 -14.21
CA LYS A 185 -4.79 -12.10 -13.16
C LYS A 185 -3.93 -12.76 -12.08
N THR A 186 -2.63 -12.95 -12.32
CA THR A 186 -1.70 -13.55 -11.35
C THR A 186 -1.22 -12.57 -10.30
N SER A 187 -1.30 -11.26 -10.57
CA SER A 187 -0.86 -10.18 -9.69
C SER A 187 -1.66 -10.07 -8.40
N GLY A 188 -2.94 -10.45 -8.45
CA GLY A 188 -3.88 -10.30 -7.35
C GLY A 188 -4.40 -8.87 -7.16
N ALA A 189 -4.20 -7.99 -8.15
CA ALA A 189 -4.73 -6.63 -8.15
C ALA A 189 -6.12 -6.59 -8.80
N VAL A 190 -7.03 -5.84 -8.19
CA VAL A 190 -8.37 -5.56 -8.72
C VAL A 190 -8.68 -4.07 -8.58
N LYS A 191 -9.30 -3.49 -9.59
CA LYS A 191 -9.83 -2.13 -9.54
C LYS A 191 -11.23 -2.18 -8.91
N LEU A 192 -11.48 -1.31 -7.92
CA LEU A 192 -12.77 -1.21 -7.22
C LEU A 192 -13.61 -0.05 -7.74
N LYS A 193 -12.94 1.07 -8.12
CA LYS A 193 -13.56 2.27 -8.67
C LYS A 193 -12.77 2.81 -9.86
#